data_a4345c0aecfd5d3f7a811a5958db032e
#
_entry.id   a4345c0aecfd5d3f7a811a5958db032e
#
_cell.length_a   1.000
_cell.length_b   1.000
_cell.length_c   1.000
_cell.angle_alpha   90.00
_cell.angle_beta   90.00
_cell.angle_gamma   90.00
#
_symmetry.space_group_name_H-M   'P 1'
#
loop_
_entity.id
_entity.type
_entity.pdbx_description
1 polymer ?
#
loop_
_entity_poly.entity_id
_entity_poly.type
_entity_poly.pdbx_seq_one_letter_code
_entity_poly.pdbx_strand_id
1 'polypeptide(L)'
;MSDRFIGLDVGGTKIASATLCDGELSESTLVETSLDDRDALIAQLVDAVEALRHDDVRAVGVGVPSVVDFETGRIRSSVNIPLEDVPLRELLTEKLGLPVFVDNDASCAALAEAFEDGRFTCPDLVMFTIGTGVGGGTVLGGSLYRGATGAAPEIGHQIIGMDLLDGDESPESDFPQPGSLEALASGRALDRLALDAARRDPSSFLGKRLAADGEVTGHDAVDGAKEGDEAARRCVRILGERLGIGIANAINLYDPLEVVIGGGVSNAGDLLLEPAERIAFRHVLPGVGTRTKIRLARHGPRAGVLGAALIAAQEYDPEEGGS
;
A
#
# COMPACT_ATOMS: atom_id res chain seq x y z
N MET A 1 -28.34 -2.87 18.60
CA MET A 1 -27.18 -3.71 18.27
C MET A 1 -26.27 -2.84 17.43
N SER A 2 -25.00 -2.89 17.67
CA SER A 2 -24.04 -2.08 16.87
C SER A 2 -23.85 -2.73 15.52
N ASP A 3 -23.79 -1.92 14.46
CA ASP A 3 -23.54 -2.40 13.10
C ASP A 3 -22.14 -3.01 13.00
N ARG A 4 -22.02 -4.10 12.26
CA ARG A 4 -20.79 -4.85 12.04
C ARG A 4 -20.45 -4.87 10.56
N PHE A 5 -19.17 -4.70 10.26
CA PHE A 5 -18.64 -4.71 8.90
C PHE A 5 -17.52 -5.74 8.77
N ILE A 6 -17.51 -6.49 7.69
CA ILE A 6 -16.43 -7.46 7.42
C ILE A 6 -15.44 -6.82 6.47
N GLY A 7 -14.15 -6.92 6.78
CA GLY A 7 -13.06 -6.56 5.89
C GLY A 7 -12.34 -7.79 5.38
N LEU A 8 -12.03 -7.80 4.09
CA LEU A 8 -11.15 -8.77 3.43
C LEU A 8 -9.97 -8.02 2.82
N ASP A 9 -8.76 -8.47 3.10
CA ASP A 9 -7.53 -8.01 2.43
C ASP A 9 -6.94 -9.17 1.64
N VAL A 10 -7.02 -9.06 0.31
CA VAL A 10 -6.68 -10.13 -0.63
C VAL A 10 -5.29 -9.88 -1.17
N GLY A 11 -4.30 -10.56 -0.63
CA GLY A 11 -2.95 -10.56 -1.19
C GLY A 11 -2.71 -11.71 -2.16
N GLY A 12 -1.61 -11.66 -2.92
CA GLY A 12 -1.20 -12.74 -3.83
C GLY A 12 -0.79 -14.05 -3.12
N THR A 13 -0.64 -14.06 -1.79
CA THR A 13 -0.24 -15.25 -1.02
C THR A 13 -1.19 -15.57 0.12
N LYS A 14 -1.86 -14.57 0.67
CA LYS A 14 -2.74 -14.71 1.85
C LYS A 14 -3.93 -13.77 1.73
N ILE A 15 -5.08 -14.24 2.23
CA ILE A 15 -6.26 -13.44 2.48
C ILE A 15 -6.38 -13.25 3.99
N ALA A 16 -6.49 -12.00 4.44
CA ALA A 16 -6.84 -11.66 5.80
C ALA A 16 -8.33 -11.28 5.87
N SER A 17 -9.04 -11.79 6.87
CA SER A 17 -10.44 -11.44 7.13
C SER A 17 -10.67 -11.08 8.59
N ALA A 18 -11.46 -10.05 8.87
CA ALA A 18 -11.82 -9.62 10.23
C ALA A 18 -13.15 -8.85 10.24
N THR A 19 -13.72 -8.67 11.43
CA THR A 19 -14.90 -7.84 11.64
C THR A 19 -14.54 -6.54 12.35
N LEU A 20 -15.14 -5.44 11.91
CA LEU A 20 -15.12 -4.13 12.57
C LEU A 20 -16.46 -3.90 13.26
N CYS A 21 -16.43 -3.60 14.55
CA CYS A 21 -17.62 -3.29 15.36
C CYS A 21 -17.25 -2.21 16.38
N ASP A 22 -18.06 -1.15 16.48
CA ASP A 22 -17.82 -0.03 17.43
C ASP A 22 -16.40 0.57 17.34
N GLY A 23 -15.81 0.57 16.15
CA GLY A 23 -14.45 1.07 15.91
C GLY A 23 -13.32 0.09 16.30
N GLU A 24 -13.64 -1.10 16.77
CA GLU A 24 -12.68 -2.14 17.11
C GLU A 24 -12.65 -3.26 16.07
N LEU A 25 -11.45 -3.58 15.58
CA LEU A 25 -11.20 -4.68 14.65
C LEU A 25 -10.92 -5.96 15.45
N SER A 26 -11.64 -7.04 15.15
CA SER A 26 -11.39 -8.37 15.71
C SER A 26 -9.99 -8.90 15.39
N GLU A 27 -9.61 -10.04 15.94
CA GLU A 27 -8.47 -10.81 15.46
C GLU A 27 -8.71 -11.22 13.99
N SER A 28 -7.65 -11.11 13.17
CA SER A 28 -7.73 -11.47 11.76
C SER A 28 -7.51 -12.97 11.58
N THR A 29 -8.38 -13.60 10.79
CA THR A 29 -8.15 -14.93 10.24
C THR A 29 -7.30 -14.82 8.97
N LEU A 30 -6.29 -15.67 8.82
CA LEU A 30 -5.40 -15.71 7.67
C LEU A 30 -5.54 -17.07 6.97
N VAL A 31 -5.75 -17.04 5.66
CA VAL A 31 -5.78 -18.24 4.80
C VAL A 31 -4.86 -18.03 3.60
N GLU A 32 -4.31 -19.08 3.04
CA GLU A 32 -3.51 -19.02 1.82
C GLU A 32 -4.42 -18.69 0.62
N THR A 33 -3.97 -17.77 -0.25
CA THR A 33 -4.74 -17.35 -1.42
C THR A 33 -4.78 -18.46 -2.47
N SER A 34 -5.97 -18.87 -2.91
CA SER A 34 -6.13 -19.72 -4.08
C SER A 34 -5.82 -18.93 -5.34
N LEU A 35 -4.83 -19.38 -6.10
CA LEU A 35 -4.44 -18.82 -7.39
C LEU A 35 -4.76 -19.74 -8.57
N ASP A 36 -5.51 -20.83 -8.33
CA ASP A 36 -5.81 -21.83 -9.34
C ASP A 36 -6.65 -21.23 -10.50
N ASP A 37 -7.76 -20.58 -10.13
CA ASP A 37 -8.60 -19.85 -11.06
C ASP A 37 -9.47 -18.79 -10.34
N ARG A 38 -10.19 -17.99 -11.14
CA ARG A 38 -11.10 -16.95 -10.66
C ARG A 38 -12.20 -17.48 -9.74
N ASP A 39 -12.82 -18.59 -10.12
CA ASP A 39 -14.02 -19.10 -9.44
C ASP A 39 -13.63 -19.72 -8.08
N ALA A 40 -12.46 -20.36 -8.00
CA ALA A 40 -11.89 -20.85 -6.76
C ALA A 40 -11.58 -19.69 -5.78
N LEU A 41 -10.99 -18.60 -6.26
CA LEU A 41 -10.73 -17.41 -5.42
C LEU A 41 -12.04 -16.77 -4.97
N ILE A 42 -13.03 -16.60 -5.83
CA ILE A 42 -14.35 -16.05 -5.45
C ILE A 42 -15.03 -16.95 -4.41
N ALA A 43 -14.99 -18.26 -4.54
CA ALA A 43 -15.54 -19.18 -3.55
C ALA A 43 -14.84 -19.02 -2.21
N GLN A 44 -13.51 -18.90 -2.21
CA GLN A 44 -12.72 -18.68 -0.99
C GLN A 44 -13.08 -17.36 -0.29
N LEU A 45 -13.33 -16.27 -1.04
CA LEU A 45 -13.79 -15.00 -0.48
C LEU A 45 -15.17 -15.12 0.16
N VAL A 46 -16.09 -15.85 -0.48
CA VAL A 46 -17.42 -16.15 0.08
C VAL A 46 -17.28 -16.93 1.38
N ASP A 47 -16.49 -18.00 1.41
CA ASP A 47 -16.27 -18.82 2.60
C ASP A 47 -15.67 -17.99 3.76
N ALA A 48 -14.74 -17.09 3.46
CA ALA A 48 -14.14 -16.20 4.45
C ALA A 48 -15.17 -15.24 5.07
N VAL A 49 -16.11 -14.73 4.28
CA VAL A 49 -17.22 -13.88 4.79
C VAL A 49 -18.20 -14.71 5.60
N GLU A 50 -18.64 -15.88 5.09
CA GLU A 50 -19.61 -16.73 5.78
C GLU A 50 -19.09 -17.23 7.15
N ALA A 51 -17.78 -17.45 7.28
CA ALA A 51 -17.14 -17.80 8.55
C ALA A 51 -17.25 -16.69 9.62
N LEU A 52 -17.40 -15.43 9.19
CA LEU A 52 -17.53 -14.25 10.07
C LEU A 52 -18.97 -13.71 10.13
N ARG A 53 -19.91 -14.37 9.47
CA ARG A 53 -21.28 -13.88 9.32
C ARG A 53 -22.06 -13.94 10.63
N HIS A 54 -22.71 -12.82 10.96
CA HIS A 54 -23.66 -12.67 12.04
C HIS A 54 -24.86 -11.82 11.57
N ASP A 55 -25.97 -11.84 12.31
CA ASP A 55 -27.20 -11.12 11.95
C ASP A 55 -27.02 -9.58 11.92
N ASP A 56 -26.00 -9.07 12.61
CA ASP A 56 -25.67 -7.64 12.70
C ASP A 56 -24.63 -7.19 11.66
N VAL A 57 -24.17 -8.08 10.76
CA VAL A 57 -23.29 -7.71 9.63
C VAL A 57 -24.11 -6.95 8.59
N ARG A 58 -23.64 -5.73 8.22
CA ARG A 58 -24.33 -4.83 7.30
C ARG A 58 -23.74 -4.84 5.91
N ALA A 59 -22.41 -4.88 5.81
CA ALA A 59 -21.72 -4.85 4.53
C ALA A 59 -20.32 -5.50 4.62
N VAL A 60 -19.73 -5.73 3.45
CA VAL A 60 -18.40 -6.31 3.28
C VAL A 60 -17.53 -5.37 2.46
N GLY A 61 -16.33 -5.10 2.92
CA GLY A 61 -15.29 -4.40 2.16
C GLY A 61 -14.20 -5.37 1.73
N VAL A 62 -13.67 -5.18 0.51
CA VAL A 62 -12.65 -6.04 -0.09
C VAL A 62 -11.53 -5.18 -0.64
N GLY A 63 -10.33 -5.32 -0.09
CA GLY A 63 -9.10 -4.74 -0.63
C GLY A 63 -8.40 -5.74 -1.55
N VAL A 64 -8.01 -5.32 -2.75
CA VAL A 64 -7.35 -6.18 -3.75
C VAL A 64 -6.13 -5.50 -4.35
N PRO A 65 -5.04 -6.22 -4.71
CA PRO A 65 -3.84 -5.66 -5.34
C PRO A 65 -4.06 -5.44 -6.85
N SER A 66 -5.03 -4.62 -7.19
CA SER A 66 -5.56 -4.49 -8.56
C SER A 66 -6.07 -3.08 -8.83
N VAL A 67 -6.18 -2.71 -10.10
CA VAL A 67 -6.88 -1.49 -10.50
C VAL A 67 -8.38 -1.74 -10.47
N VAL A 68 -9.09 -1.01 -9.62
CA VAL A 68 -10.53 -1.17 -9.36
C VAL A 68 -11.29 0.04 -9.89
N ASP A 69 -12.37 -0.21 -10.60
CA ASP A 69 -13.42 0.76 -10.83
C ASP A 69 -14.33 0.77 -9.60
N PHE A 70 -14.19 1.77 -8.75
CA PHE A 70 -14.89 1.78 -7.46
C PHE A 70 -16.41 1.88 -7.61
N GLU A 71 -16.91 2.63 -8.61
CA GLU A 71 -18.37 2.80 -8.81
C GLU A 71 -19.06 1.47 -9.12
N THR A 72 -18.41 0.63 -9.91
CA THR A 72 -18.95 -0.68 -10.31
C THR A 72 -18.40 -1.85 -9.50
N GLY A 73 -17.28 -1.66 -8.80
CA GLY A 73 -16.53 -2.72 -8.12
C GLY A 73 -15.90 -3.72 -9.09
N ARG A 74 -15.70 -3.31 -10.37
CA ARG A 74 -15.07 -4.13 -11.38
C ARG A 74 -13.54 -4.04 -11.28
N ILE A 75 -12.90 -5.18 -11.26
CA ILE A 75 -11.44 -5.27 -11.39
C ILE A 75 -11.10 -5.04 -12.86
N ARG A 76 -10.34 -3.99 -13.18
CA ARG A 76 -9.93 -3.68 -14.56
C ARG A 76 -8.68 -4.42 -14.99
N SER A 77 -7.70 -4.48 -14.11
CA SER A 77 -6.48 -5.25 -14.32
C SER A 77 -5.96 -5.81 -13.02
N SER A 78 -5.36 -6.99 -13.08
CA SER A 78 -4.75 -7.67 -11.95
C SER A 78 -3.52 -8.44 -12.42
N VAL A 79 -2.43 -8.35 -11.66
CA VAL A 79 -1.17 -9.04 -11.99
C VAL A 79 -0.92 -10.22 -11.05
N ASN A 80 -1.36 -10.12 -9.80
CA ASN A 80 -0.97 -11.02 -8.74
C ASN A 80 -2.06 -12.04 -8.34
N ILE A 81 -3.30 -11.84 -8.80
CA ILE A 81 -4.45 -12.70 -8.52
C ILE A 81 -5.30 -12.88 -9.78
N PRO A 82 -6.03 -14.01 -9.95
CA PRO A 82 -6.77 -14.35 -11.17
C PRO A 82 -8.13 -13.61 -11.26
N LEU A 83 -8.13 -12.28 -11.13
CA LEU A 83 -9.34 -11.44 -11.13
C LEU A 83 -9.34 -10.37 -12.25
N GLU A 84 -8.64 -10.59 -13.35
CA GLU A 84 -8.63 -9.62 -14.45
C GLU A 84 -10.01 -9.52 -15.14
N ASP A 85 -10.48 -8.27 -15.32
CA ASP A 85 -11.78 -7.92 -15.95
C ASP A 85 -13.01 -8.58 -15.28
N VAL A 86 -13.02 -8.65 -13.95
CA VAL A 86 -14.06 -9.33 -13.15
C VAL A 86 -14.99 -8.32 -12.46
N PRO A 87 -16.32 -8.43 -12.58
CA PRO A 87 -17.29 -7.62 -11.82
C PRO A 87 -17.41 -8.16 -10.37
N LEU A 88 -16.35 -7.99 -9.58
CA LEU A 88 -16.21 -8.66 -8.30
C LEU A 88 -17.29 -8.26 -7.29
N ARG A 89 -17.67 -6.96 -7.24
CA ARG A 89 -18.77 -6.48 -6.37
C ARG A 89 -20.07 -7.21 -6.66
N GLU A 90 -20.48 -7.26 -7.94
CA GLU A 90 -21.73 -7.89 -8.36
C GLU A 90 -21.76 -9.37 -7.98
N LEU A 91 -20.69 -10.10 -8.30
CA LEU A 91 -20.58 -11.54 -8.02
C LEU A 91 -20.62 -11.86 -6.52
N LEU A 92 -19.94 -11.06 -5.71
CA LEU A 92 -19.95 -11.27 -4.25
C LEU A 92 -21.27 -10.83 -3.62
N THR A 93 -21.88 -9.72 -4.07
CA THR A 93 -23.18 -9.26 -3.60
C THR A 93 -24.26 -10.30 -3.88
N GLU A 94 -24.30 -10.89 -5.09
CA GLU A 94 -25.23 -11.94 -5.44
C GLU A 94 -25.07 -13.19 -4.55
N LYS A 95 -23.84 -13.62 -4.33
CA LYS A 95 -23.57 -14.84 -3.53
C LYS A 95 -23.82 -14.66 -2.05
N LEU A 96 -23.51 -13.48 -1.50
CA LEU A 96 -23.58 -13.20 -0.06
C LEU A 96 -24.93 -12.61 0.36
N GLY A 97 -25.66 -11.97 -0.55
CA GLY A 97 -26.87 -11.21 -0.20
C GLY A 97 -26.58 -10.03 0.73
N LEU A 98 -25.38 -9.46 0.67
CA LEU A 98 -24.92 -8.31 1.44
C LEU A 98 -24.32 -7.27 0.49
N PRO A 99 -24.42 -5.96 0.78
CA PRO A 99 -23.68 -4.94 0.07
C PRO A 99 -22.17 -5.22 0.16
N VAL A 100 -21.48 -5.14 -1.00
CA VAL A 100 -20.03 -5.35 -1.10
C VAL A 100 -19.38 -4.12 -1.72
N PHE A 101 -18.28 -3.67 -1.14
CA PHE A 101 -17.46 -2.56 -1.64
C PHE A 101 -16.05 -3.07 -1.92
N VAL A 102 -15.53 -2.76 -3.10
CA VAL A 102 -14.21 -3.26 -3.54
C VAL A 102 -13.30 -2.07 -3.84
N ASP A 103 -12.10 -2.10 -3.30
CA ASP A 103 -11.09 -1.05 -3.55
C ASP A 103 -9.68 -1.65 -3.65
N ASN A 104 -8.71 -0.81 -4.01
CA ASN A 104 -7.30 -1.18 -4.01
C ASN A 104 -6.77 -1.39 -2.58
N ASP A 105 -5.87 -2.36 -2.39
CA ASP A 105 -5.28 -2.71 -1.09
C ASP A 105 -4.49 -1.57 -0.43
N ALA A 106 -3.70 -0.81 -1.21
CA ALA A 106 -2.96 0.33 -0.70
C ALA A 106 -3.88 1.50 -0.31
N SER A 107 -5.00 1.70 -1.04
CA SER A 107 -6.06 2.64 -0.68
C SER A 107 -6.72 2.23 0.64
N CYS A 108 -7.04 0.95 0.81
CA CYS A 108 -7.54 0.43 2.09
C CYS A 108 -6.55 0.72 3.23
N ALA A 109 -5.26 0.43 3.02
CA ALA A 109 -4.24 0.68 4.03
C ALA A 109 -4.13 2.17 4.39
N ALA A 110 -4.25 3.08 3.42
CA ALA A 110 -4.22 4.51 3.66
C ALA A 110 -5.42 4.98 4.51
N LEU A 111 -6.62 4.44 4.25
CA LEU A 111 -7.81 4.74 5.04
C LEU A 111 -7.66 4.25 6.48
N ALA A 112 -7.10 3.04 6.67
CA ALA A 112 -6.81 2.52 8.01
C ALA A 112 -5.83 3.42 8.78
N GLU A 113 -4.81 3.95 8.11
CA GLU A 113 -3.84 4.85 8.75
C GLU A 113 -4.41 6.21 9.14
N ALA A 114 -5.53 6.63 8.55
CA ALA A 114 -6.30 7.81 8.95
C ALA A 114 -7.23 7.54 10.16
N PHE A 115 -7.35 6.29 10.60
CA PHE A 115 -8.23 5.83 11.66
C PHE A 115 -7.42 5.36 12.87
N GLU A 116 -7.78 5.82 14.06
CA GLU A 116 -7.13 5.48 15.33
C GLU A 116 -8.14 5.59 16.47
N ASP A 117 -8.09 4.69 17.44
CA ASP A 117 -8.95 4.68 18.61
C ASP A 117 -10.46 4.76 18.27
N GLY A 118 -10.89 3.99 17.28
CA GLY A 118 -12.30 3.88 16.88
C GLY A 118 -12.83 5.08 16.10
N ARG A 119 -12.00 5.98 15.60
CA ARG A 119 -12.42 7.20 14.88
C ARG A 119 -11.42 7.64 13.80
N PHE A 120 -11.91 8.41 12.85
CA PHE A 120 -11.04 9.12 11.90
C PHE A 120 -10.36 10.29 12.60
N THR A 121 -9.02 10.28 12.60
CA THR A 121 -8.17 11.28 13.28
C THR A 121 -7.41 12.17 12.31
N CYS A 122 -7.21 11.72 11.07
CA CYS A 122 -6.47 12.44 10.05
C CYS A 122 -7.29 12.57 8.76
N PRO A 123 -7.89 13.75 8.46
CA PRO A 123 -8.70 13.92 7.26
C PRO A 123 -7.87 14.03 5.98
N ASP A 124 -6.60 14.43 6.06
CA ASP A 124 -5.75 14.66 4.89
C ASP A 124 -4.43 13.89 5.08
N LEU A 125 -4.32 12.75 4.41
CA LEU A 125 -3.21 11.81 4.55
C LEU A 125 -2.79 11.29 3.18
N VAL A 126 -1.47 11.16 2.98
CA VAL A 126 -0.90 10.45 1.83
C VAL A 126 -0.05 9.29 2.35
N MET A 127 -0.32 8.09 1.88
CA MET A 127 0.44 6.88 2.23
C MET A 127 1.27 6.40 1.06
N PHE A 128 2.52 6.03 1.35
CA PHE A 128 3.42 5.30 0.47
C PHE A 128 3.62 3.89 1.02
N THR A 129 3.35 2.88 0.22
CA THR A 129 3.63 1.47 0.56
C THR A 129 4.86 1.01 -0.21
N ILE A 130 5.98 0.80 0.50
CA ILE A 130 7.26 0.42 -0.10
C ILE A 130 7.47 -1.09 0.08
N GLY A 131 7.10 -1.83 -0.93
CA GLY A 131 7.24 -3.29 -1.02
C GLY A 131 8.12 -3.67 -2.21
N THR A 132 7.79 -4.74 -2.92
CA THR A 132 8.43 -5.11 -4.21
C THR A 132 8.38 -3.94 -5.20
N GLY A 133 7.25 -3.24 -5.25
CA GLY A 133 7.04 -1.97 -5.94
C GLY A 133 6.78 -0.83 -4.95
N VAL A 134 6.19 0.27 -5.45
CA VAL A 134 5.73 1.42 -4.66
C VAL A 134 4.26 1.68 -4.98
N GLY A 135 3.41 1.37 -4.02
CA GLY A 135 1.99 1.74 -4.05
C GLY A 135 1.69 2.93 -3.15
N GLY A 136 0.42 3.29 -3.08
CA GLY A 136 -0.02 4.33 -2.17
C GLY A 136 -1.53 4.53 -2.16
N GLY A 137 -1.97 5.36 -1.22
CA GLY A 137 -3.35 5.80 -1.08
C GLY A 137 -3.39 7.23 -0.59
N THR A 138 -4.46 7.94 -0.92
CA THR A 138 -4.65 9.32 -0.51
C THR A 138 -6.03 9.51 0.09
N VAL A 139 -6.07 10.07 1.29
CA VAL A 139 -7.29 10.49 1.97
C VAL A 139 -7.34 12.02 1.94
N LEU A 140 -8.42 12.59 1.44
CA LEU A 140 -8.66 14.05 1.39
C LEU A 140 -10.05 14.34 1.95
N GLY A 141 -10.10 15.24 2.93
CA GLY A 141 -11.35 15.57 3.60
C GLY A 141 -12.02 14.38 4.31
N GLY A 142 -11.24 13.38 4.73
CA GLY A 142 -11.72 12.17 5.42
C GLY A 142 -12.19 11.04 4.50
N SER A 143 -12.10 11.22 3.18
CA SER A 143 -12.51 10.23 2.18
C SER A 143 -11.36 9.84 1.27
N LEU A 144 -11.37 8.60 0.75
CA LEU A 144 -10.39 8.16 -0.23
C LEU A 144 -10.51 8.95 -1.53
N TYR A 145 -9.39 9.48 -2.00
CA TYR A 145 -9.30 10.09 -3.32
C TYR A 145 -8.97 9.03 -4.37
N ARG A 146 -9.91 8.73 -5.24
CA ARG A 146 -9.81 7.67 -6.25
C ARG A 146 -9.56 8.18 -7.66
N GLY A 147 -9.63 9.52 -7.86
CA GLY A 147 -9.50 10.13 -9.19
C GLY A 147 -10.71 9.83 -10.10
N ALA A 148 -10.61 10.30 -11.34
CA ALA A 148 -11.72 10.19 -12.30
C ALA A 148 -12.02 8.77 -12.79
N THR A 149 -11.09 7.84 -12.65
CA THR A 149 -11.19 6.46 -13.16
C THR A 149 -11.06 5.39 -12.09
N GLY A 150 -10.97 5.79 -10.82
CA GLY A 150 -10.73 4.87 -9.70
C GLY A 150 -9.27 4.40 -9.54
N ALA A 151 -8.34 4.86 -10.39
CA ALA A 151 -6.95 4.39 -10.39
C ALA A 151 -5.98 5.30 -9.62
N ALA A 152 -6.43 6.39 -9.02
CA ALA A 152 -5.56 7.25 -8.22
C ALA A 152 -5.46 6.75 -6.77
N PRO A 153 -4.28 7.01 -6.13
CA PRO A 153 -3.07 7.55 -6.73
C PRO A 153 -2.11 6.44 -7.17
N GLU A 154 -1.58 6.53 -8.36
CA GLU A 154 -0.46 5.71 -8.81
C GLU A 154 0.87 6.42 -8.47
N ILE A 155 1.11 6.59 -7.19
CA ILE A 155 2.16 7.44 -6.64
C ILE A 155 3.57 6.93 -6.94
N GLY A 156 3.72 5.62 -7.15
CA GLY A 156 4.98 4.98 -7.53
C GLY A 156 5.45 5.35 -8.93
N HIS A 157 4.52 5.75 -9.80
CA HIS A 157 4.82 6.09 -11.20
C HIS A 157 5.14 7.56 -11.44
N GLN A 158 5.17 8.40 -10.39
CA GLN A 158 5.68 9.77 -10.52
C GLN A 158 7.16 9.77 -10.89
N ILE A 159 7.56 10.61 -11.83
CA ILE A 159 8.96 10.75 -12.24
C ILE A 159 9.69 11.66 -11.24
N ILE A 160 10.76 11.15 -10.62
CA ILE A 160 11.56 11.84 -9.62
C ILE A 160 13.02 12.05 -10.04
N GLY A 161 13.44 11.45 -11.14
CA GLY A 161 14.83 11.56 -11.62
C GLY A 161 14.92 11.30 -13.11
N MET A 162 14.78 12.35 -13.93
CA MET A 162 14.95 12.30 -15.37
C MET A 162 15.76 13.53 -15.83
N ASP A 163 16.72 13.32 -16.71
CA ASP A 163 17.44 14.40 -17.39
C ASP A 163 16.74 14.66 -18.73
N LEU A 164 16.17 15.85 -18.87
CA LEU A 164 15.44 16.28 -20.07
C LEU A 164 16.20 17.37 -20.85
N LEU A 165 17.50 17.59 -20.59
CA LEU A 165 18.27 18.64 -21.26
C LEU A 165 18.27 18.46 -22.78
N ASP A 166 18.40 17.22 -23.25
CA ASP A 166 18.33 16.87 -24.67
C ASP A 166 16.93 16.43 -25.11
N GLY A 167 15.95 16.48 -24.20
CA GLY A 167 14.61 15.93 -24.38
C GLY A 167 14.60 14.42 -24.21
N ASP A 168 13.38 13.86 -24.15
CA ASP A 168 13.17 12.42 -24.18
C ASP A 168 12.42 12.04 -25.46
N GLU A 169 12.98 11.10 -26.22
CA GLU A 169 12.44 10.77 -27.54
C GLU A 169 11.18 9.89 -27.45
N SER A 170 11.15 8.96 -26.51
CA SER A 170 10.02 8.05 -26.34
C SER A 170 10.05 7.39 -24.96
N PRO A 171 8.91 7.36 -24.24
CA PRO A 171 8.83 6.58 -23.03
C PRO A 171 8.97 5.09 -23.35
N GLU A 172 9.59 4.33 -22.45
CA GLU A 172 9.59 2.88 -22.55
C GLU A 172 8.17 2.33 -22.38
N SER A 173 7.86 1.24 -23.06
CA SER A 173 6.55 0.59 -22.97
C SER A 173 6.37 -0.17 -21.65
N ASP A 174 7.48 -0.56 -21.01
CA ASP A 174 7.48 -1.39 -19.82
C ASP A 174 7.49 -0.54 -18.54
N PHE A 175 6.74 -0.99 -17.55
CA PHE A 175 6.71 -0.37 -16.23
C PHE A 175 7.54 -1.18 -15.22
N PRO A 176 8.16 -0.51 -14.21
CA PRO A 176 8.12 0.95 -13.96
C PRO A 176 9.02 1.73 -14.91
N GLN A 177 8.56 2.88 -15.37
CA GLN A 177 9.34 3.78 -16.23
C GLN A 177 10.66 4.19 -15.56
N PRO A 178 11.77 4.29 -16.31
CA PRO A 178 13.02 4.84 -15.80
C PRO A 178 12.82 6.22 -15.17
N GLY A 179 13.46 6.46 -14.03
CA GLY A 179 13.29 7.72 -13.29
C GLY A 179 12.03 7.82 -12.44
N SER A 180 11.10 6.85 -12.50
CA SER A 180 9.95 6.80 -11.60
C SER A 180 10.35 6.51 -10.16
N LEU A 181 9.49 6.89 -9.22
CA LEU A 181 9.71 6.61 -7.79
C LEU A 181 9.85 5.10 -7.56
N GLU A 182 9.01 4.28 -8.16
CA GLU A 182 9.11 2.83 -8.04
C GLU A 182 10.44 2.29 -8.58
N ALA A 183 10.87 2.74 -9.77
CA ALA A 183 12.15 2.32 -10.32
C ALA A 183 13.34 2.68 -9.42
N LEU A 184 13.23 3.74 -8.62
CA LEU A 184 14.35 4.31 -7.85
C LEU A 184 14.27 4.03 -6.34
N ALA A 185 13.07 3.78 -5.77
CA ALA A 185 12.86 3.72 -4.33
C ALA A 185 12.01 2.52 -3.86
N SER A 186 11.80 1.50 -4.70
CA SER A 186 11.14 0.25 -4.31
C SER A 186 12.09 -0.74 -3.62
N GLY A 187 11.54 -1.85 -3.10
CA GLY A 187 12.33 -2.99 -2.63
C GLY A 187 13.26 -3.56 -3.71
N ARG A 188 12.77 -3.67 -4.95
CA ARG A 188 13.63 -4.05 -6.10
C ARG A 188 14.77 -3.06 -6.36
N ALA A 189 14.54 -1.77 -6.10
CA ALA A 189 15.61 -0.78 -6.16
C ALA A 189 16.63 -0.99 -5.04
N LEU A 190 16.18 -1.38 -3.85
CA LEU A 190 17.06 -1.72 -2.73
C LEU A 190 17.86 -3.00 -3.01
N ASP A 191 17.27 -4.03 -3.65
CA ASP A 191 17.98 -5.23 -4.09
C ASP A 191 19.16 -4.88 -5.01
N ARG A 192 18.92 -3.99 -6.00
CA ARG A 192 20.00 -3.52 -6.90
C ARG A 192 21.08 -2.74 -6.16
N LEU A 193 20.71 -1.86 -5.23
CA LEU A 193 21.66 -1.13 -4.40
C LEU A 193 22.50 -2.07 -3.53
N ALA A 194 21.87 -3.10 -2.93
CA ALA A 194 22.54 -4.11 -2.12
C ALA A 194 23.55 -4.92 -2.94
N LEU A 195 23.16 -5.39 -4.12
CA LEU A 195 24.02 -6.15 -5.02
C LEU A 195 25.22 -5.33 -5.48
N ASP A 196 25.00 -4.05 -5.85
CA ASP A 196 26.07 -3.15 -6.25
C ASP A 196 27.05 -2.87 -5.09
N ALA A 197 26.54 -2.69 -3.87
CA ALA A 197 27.36 -2.49 -2.69
C ALA A 197 28.18 -3.73 -2.35
N ALA A 198 27.57 -4.93 -2.39
CA ALA A 198 28.24 -6.20 -2.17
C ALA A 198 29.42 -6.45 -3.15
N ARG A 199 29.21 -6.12 -4.44
CA ARG A 199 30.25 -6.26 -5.47
C ARG A 199 31.40 -5.28 -5.29
N ARG A 200 31.12 -4.06 -4.80
CA ARG A 200 32.15 -3.01 -4.56
C ARG A 200 33.01 -3.30 -3.34
N ASP A 201 32.41 -3.88 -2.30
CA ASP A 201 33.11 -4.25 -1.07
C ASP A 201 32.76 -5.68 -0.66
N PRO A 202 33.53 -6.69 -1.16
CA PRO A 202 33.35 -8.08 -0.77
C PRO A 202 33.59 -8.36 0.74
N SER A 203 34.20 -7.44 1.47
CA SER A 203 34.47 -7.57 2.90
C SER A 203 33.31 -7.08 3.79
N SER A 204 32.38 -6.31 3.23
CA SER A 204 31.19 -5.83 3.92
C SER A 204 30.24 -6.96 4.30
N PHE A 205 29.22 -6.66 5.13
CA PHE A 205 28.14 -7.58 5.43
C PHE A 205 27.47 -8.11 4.14
N LEU A 206 27.10 -7.19 3.22
CA LEU A 206 26.46 -7.56 1.95
C LEU A 206 27.37 -8.41 1.06
N GLY A 207 28.67 -8.07 1.00
CA GLY A 207 29.66 -8.85 0.22
C GLY A 207 29.81 -10.28 0.74
N LYS A 208 29.84 -10.48 2.06
CA LYS A 208 29.86 -11.79 2.71
C LYS A 208 28.60 -12.60 2.46
N ARG A 209 27.42 -11.95 2.50
CA ARG A 209 26.14 -12.58 2.15
C ARG A 209 26.15 -13.07 0.70
N LEU A 210 26.51 -12.20 -0.24
CA LEU A 210 26.62 -12.57 -1.65
C LEU A 210 27.56 -13.77 -1.87
N ALA A 211 28.70 -13.80 -1.16
CA ALA A 211 29.65 -14.89 -1.27
C ALA A 211 29.15 -16.22 -0.66
N ALA A 212 28.35 -16.15 0.40
CA ALA A 212 27.83 -17.32 1.10
C ALA A 212 26.60 -17.92 0.41
N ASP A 213 25.65 -17.07 0.02
CA ASP A 213 24.31 -17.47 -0.42
C ASP A 213 24.14 -17.40 -1.94
N GLY A 214 25.09 -16.77 -2.66
CA GLY A 214 25.04 -16.56 -4.11
C GLY A 214 24.12 -15.40 -4.55
N GLU A 215 23.37 -14.84 -3.62
CA GLU A 215 22.47 -13.70 -3.82
C GLU A 215 22.51 -12.74 -2.62
N VAL A 216 22.05 -11.52 -2.82
CA VAL A 216 21.84 -10.52 -1.78
C VAL A 216 20.64 -9.65 -2.14
N THR A 217 19.83 -9.35 -1.14
CA THR A 217 18.54 -8.69 -1.31
C THR A 217 18.46 -7.38 -0.52
N GLY A 218 17.37 -6.63 -0.73
CA GLY A 218 17.04 -5.47 0.09
C GLY A 218 16.77 -5.81 1.56
N HIS A 219 16.31 -7.02 1.85
CA HIS A 219 16.18 -7.50 3.23
C HIS A 219 17.54 -7.58 3.92
N ASP A 220 18.56 -8.14 3.23
CA ASP A 220 19.93 -8.17 3.74
C ASP A 220 20.49 -6.77 3.95
N ALA A 221 20.12 -5.81 3.07
CA ALA A 221 20.52 -4.42 3.26
C ALA A 221 19.89 -3.79 4.52
N VAL A 222 18.61 -4.09 4.80
CA VAL A 222 17.95 -3.63 6.02
C VAL A 222 18.58 -4.26 7.26
N ASP A 223 18.85 -5.56 7.23
CA ASP A 223 19.43 -6.28 8.36
C ASP A 223 20.87 -5.83 8.62
N GLY A 224 21.73 -5.77 7.59
CA GLY A 224 23.09 -5.27 7.72
C GLY A 224 23.14 -3.81 8.21
N ALA A 225 22.18 -2.97 7.78
CA ALA A 225 22.09 -1.59 8.23
C ALA A 225 21.77 -1.51 9.73
N LYS A 226 20.87 -2.35 10.24
CA LYS A 226 20.55 -2.48 11.65
C LYS A 226 21.74 -2.99 12.48
N GLU A 227 22.53 -3.90 11.92
CA GLU A 227 23.76 -4.41 12.53
C GLU A 227 24.92 -3.40 12.49
N GLY A 228 24.77 -2.31 11.77
CA GLY A 228 25.74 -1.22 11.72
C GLY A 228 26.71 -1.27 10.55
N ASP A 229 26.48 -2.13 9.54
CA ASP A 229 27.29 -2.14 8.32
C ASP A 229 27.10 -0.88 7.51
N GLU A 230 28.19 -0.18 7.21
CA GLU A 230 28.16 1.14 6.54
C GLU A 230 27.71 1.04 5.08
N ALA A 231 28.02 -0.06 4.38
CA ALA A 231 27.59 -0.27 3.00
C ALA A 231 26.07 -0.47 2.94
N ALA A 232 25.53 -1.29 3.84
CA ALA A 232 24.10 -1.52 3.99
C ALA A 232 23.33 -0.25 4.42
N ARG A 233 23.85 0.49 5.43
CA ARG A 233 23.30 1.79 5.84
C ARG A 233 23.25 2.80 4.69
N ARG A 234 24.29 2.81 3.86
CA ARG A 234 24.32 3.67 2.68
C ARG A 234 23.21 3.30 1.69
N CYS A 235 22.93 2.01 1.46
CA CYS A 235 21.85 1.56 0.58
C CYS A 235 20.49 2.06 1.07
N VAL A 236 20.17 1.83 2.35
CA VAL A 236 18.91 2.27 2.97
C VAL A 236 18.79 3.81 2.94
N ARG A 237 19.87 4.53 3.24
CA ARG A 237 19.88 6.00 3.18
C ARG A 237 19.60 6.52 1.77
N ILE A 238 20.24 5.97 0.72
CA ILE A 238 19.99 6.35 -0.67
C ILE A 238 18.52 6.14 -1.03
N LEU A 239 17.95 5.01 -0.63
CA LEU A 239 16.54 4.73 -0.86
C LEU A 239 15.65 5.76 -0.16
N GLY A 240 15.92 6.06 1.12
CA GLY A 240 15.19 7.06 1.88
C GLY A 240 15.30 8.46 1.26
N GLU A 241 16.47 8.86 0.78
CA GLU A 241 16.67 10.14 0.09
C GLU A 241 15.83 10.24 -1.20
N ARG A 242 15.76 9.17 -1.98
CA ARG A 242 14.92 9.10 -3.19
C ARG A 242 13.42 9.13 -2.84
N LEU A 243 13.01 8.37 -1.83
CA LEU A 243 11.64 8.40 -1.32
C LEU A 243 11.25 9.80 -0.84
N GLY A 244 12.18 10.53 -0.21
CA GLY A 244 12.01 11.91 0.23
C GLY A 244 11.62 12.88 -0.90
N ILE A 245 12.10 12.66 -2.13
CA ILE A 245 11.66 13.46 -3.29
C ILE A 245 10.19 13.19 -3.61
N GLY A 246 9.78 11.92 -3.62
CA GLY A 246 8.38 11.53 -3.82
C GLY A 246 7.46 12.12 -2.75
N ILE A 247 7.91 12.09 -1.50
CA ILE A 247 7.19 12.69 -0.36
C ILE A 247 7.07 14.21 -0.51
N ALA A 248 8.15 14.90 -0.93
CA ALA A 248 8.12 16.34 -1.19
C ALA A 248 7.08 16.70 -2.27
N ASN A 249 6.99 15.89 -3.34
CA ASN A 249 5.99 16.07 -4.38
C ASN A 249 4.57 15.93 -3.82
N ALA A 250 4.31 14.91 -3.00
CA ALA A 250 3.01 14.72 -2.37
C ALA A 250 2.66 15.89 -1.43
N ILE A 251 3.61 16.37 -0.63
CA ILE A 251 3.39 17.52 0.25
C ILE A 251 3.09 18.78 -0.57
N ASN A 252 3.86 19.04 -1.63
CA ASN A 252 3.64 20.21 -2.49
C ASN A 252 2.30 20.17 -3.25
N LEU A 253 1.76 18.97 -3.54
CA LEU A 253 0.50 18.79 -4.27
C LEU A 253 -0.73 18.82 -3.38
N TYR A 254 -0.65 18.23 -2.18
CA TYR A 254 -1.82 17.96 -1.35
C TYR A 254 -1.80 18.69 -0.01
N ASP A 255 -0.65 19.23 0.44
CA ASP A 255 -0.46 19.84 1.77
C ASP A 255 -1.09 19.00 2.91
N PRO A 256 -0.81 17.68 2.98
CA PRO A 256 -1.49 16.78 3.89
C PRO A 256 -1.07 17.02 5.35
N LEU A 257 -1.91 16.59 6.30
CA LEU A 257 -1.54 16.58 7.72
C LEU A 257 -0.53 15.48 8.04
N GLU A 258 -0.66 14.33 7.36
CA GLU A 258 0.28 13.22 7.55
C GLU A 258 0.73 12.63 6.22
N VAL A 259 2.01 12.27 6.15
CA VAL A 259 2.56 11.36 5.15
C VAL A 259 3.00 10.10 5.88
N VAL A 260 2.49 8.96 5.43
CA VAL A 260 2.73 7.66 6.06
C VAL A 260 3.57 6.77 5.15
N ILE A 261 4.59 6.14 5.71
CA ILE A 261 5.46 5.19 5.01
C ILE A 261 5.19 3.79 5.57
N GLY A 262 4.65 2.91 4.74
CA GLY A 262 4.37 1.50 5.05
C GLY A 262 5.10 0.54 4.11
N GLY A 263 4.70 -0.73 4.16
CA GLY A 263 5.29 -1.81 3.37
C GLY A 263 6.55 -2.42 4.01
N GLY A 264 7.06 -3.50 3.41
CA GLY A 264 8.16 -4.28 3.99
C GLY A 264 9.45 -3.49 4.24
N VAL A 265 9.77 -2.52 3.38
CA VAL A 265 11.00 -1.71 3.52
C VAL A 265 10.90 -0.74 4.70
N SER A 266 9.70 -0.36 5.16
CA SER A 266 9.52 0.48 6.35
C SER A 266 10.04 -0.16 7.64
N ASN A 267 10.30 -1.48 7.65
CA ASN A 267 10.98 -2.16 8.74
C ASN A 267 12.41 -1.66 9.00
N ALA A 268 13.00 -0.90 8.06
CA ALA A 268 14.27 -0.21 8.31
C ALA A 268 14.17 0.89 9.39
N GLY A 269 12.94 1.29 9.77
CA GLY A 269 12.73 2.26 10.84
C GLY A 269 13.32 3.63 10.51
N ASP A 270 13.95 4.24 11.51
CA ASP A 270 14.57 5.57 11.40
C ASP A 270 15.69 5.63 10.37
N LEU A 271 16.33 4.50 10.06
CA LEU A 271 17.35 4.43 9.00
C LEU A 271 16.80 4.82 7.61
N LEU A 272 15.49 4.59 7.37
CA LEU A 272 14.76 5.01 6.19
C LEU A 272 14.07 6.36 6.41
N LEU A 273 13.41 6.53 7.54
CA LEU A 273 12.54 7.68 7.82
C LEU A 273 13.33 8.99 7.90
N GLU A 274 14.43 9.05 8.66
CA GLU A 274 15.20 10.28 8.83
C GLU A 274 15.76 10.85 7.51
N PRO A 275 16.41 10.07 6.62
CA PRO A 275 16.84 10.59 5.33
C PRO A 275 15.68 11.00 4.42
N ALA A 276 14.55 10.28 4.47
CA ALA A 276 13.37 10.62 3.69
C ALA A 276 12.76 11.96 4.15
N GLU A 277 12.55 12.12 5.44
CA GLU A 277 12.04 13.36 6.04
C GLU A 277 12.95 14.56 5.75
N ARG A 278 14.24 14.41 5.98
CA ARG A 278 15.25 15.45 5.73
C ARG A 278 15.24 15.92 4.26
N ILE A 279 15.12 15.00 3.31
CA ILE A 279 15.08 15.34 1.88
C ILE A 279 13.71 15.93 1.52
N ALA A 280 12.62 15.38 2.03
CA ALA A 280 11.29 15.89 1.77
C ALA A 280 11.19 17.38 2.13
N PHE A 281 11.48 17.75 3.37
CA PHE A 281 11.38 19.16 3.81
C PHE A 281 12.42 20.09 3.17
N ARG A 282 13.48 19.56 2.56
CA ARG A 282 14.40 20.38 1.76
C ARG A 282 13.81 20.80 0.41
N HIS A 283 12.87 20.02 -0.14
CA HIS A 283 12.29 20.21 -1.46
C HIS A 283 10.82 20.67 -1.44
N VAL A 284 10.25 20.83 -0.26
CA VAL A 284 8.91 21.44 -0.10
C VAL A 284 9.01 22.95 -0.24
N LEU A 285 8.02 23.54 -0.95
CA LEU A 285 7.92 24.99 -1.13
C LEU A 285 7.76 25.69 0.22
N PRO A 286 8.51 26.77 0.51
CA PRO A 286 8.35 27.51 1.77
C PRO A 286 6.90 27.93 2.01
N GLY A 287 6.35 27.56 3.16
CA GLY A 287 4.97 27.83 3.55
C GLY A 287 3.99 26.67 3.34
N VAL A 288 4.35 25.67 2.53
CA VAL A 288 3.60 24.41 2.37
C VAL A 288 4.13 23.38 3.37
N GLY A 289 3.31 22.43 3.79
CA GLY A 289 3.71 21.32 4.68
C GLY A 289 4.09 21.75 6.10
N THR A 290 3.72 22.96 6.53
CA THR A 290 4.12 23.49 7.85
C THR A 290 3.50 22.72 9.03
N ARG A 291 2.47 21.93 8.76
CA ARG A 291 1.78 21.07 9.73
C ARG A 291 1.95 19.59 9.42
N THR A 292 2.56 19.25 8.28
CA THR A 292 2.73 17.87 7.84
C THR A 292 3.68 17.13 8.77
N LYS A 293 3.26 15.94 9.18
CA LYS A 293 4.09 14.96 9.89
C LYS A 293 4.39 13.80 8.98
N ILE A 294 5.64 13.36 8.93
CA ILE A 294 6.05 12.16 8.21
C ILE A 294 6.28 11.07 9.26
N ARG A 295 5.66 9.91 9.10
CA ARG A 295 5.76 8.80 10.05
C ARG A 295 5.71 7.43 9.37
N LEU A 296 6.10 6.41 10.12
CA LEU A 296 5.87 5.03 9.72
C LEU A 296 4.41 4.61 9.98
N ALA A 297 3.95 3.60 9.23
CA ALA A 297 2.63 3.00 9.38
C ALA A 297 2.46 2.37 10.78
N ARG A 298 1.26 2.49 11.36
CA ARG A 298 0.92 2.00 12.71
C ARG A 298 0.29 0.62 12.69
N HIS A 299 -0.57 0.37 11.69
CA HIS A 299 -1.42 -0.83 11.67
C HIS A 299 -0.70 -2.06 11.10
N GLY A 300 0.46 -1.87 10.44
CA GLY A 300 1.25 -2.97 9.90
C GLY A 300 0.42 -3.91 9.02
N PRO A 301 0.50 -5.24 9.22
CA PRO A 301 -0.26 -6.23 8.42
C PRO A 301 -1.79 -6.14 8.56
N ARG A 302 -2.29 -5.41 9.53
CA ARG A 302 -3.75 -5.25 9.76
C ARG A 302 -4.34 -4.07 8.97
N ALA A 303 -3.50 -3.22 8.36
CA ALA A 303 -3.95 -2.01 7.67
C ALA A 303 -4.94 -2.33 6.53
N GLY A 304 -4.64 -3.31 5.67
CA GLY A 304 -5.49 -3.66 4.54
C GLY A 304 -6.89 -4.13 4.99
N VAL A 305 -6.95 -5.09 5.91
CA VAL A 305 -8.22 -5.64 6.39
C VAL A 305 -9.05 -4.61 7.20
N LEU A 306 -8.40 -3.75 8.01
CA LEU A 306 -9.06 -2.66 8.70
C LEU A 306 -9.62 -1.65 7.69
N GLY A 307 -8.81 -1.24 6.72
CA GLY A 307 -9.24 -0.29 5.69
C GLY A 307 -10.37 -0.81 4.83
N ALA A 308 -10.36 -2.08 4.47
CA ALA A 308 -11.46 -2.73 3.77
C ALA A 308 -12.76 -2.67 4.59
N ALA A 309 -12.72 -3.01 5.89
CA ALA A 309 -13.89 -2.90 6.76
C ALA A 309 -14.38 -1.45 6.93
N LEU A 310 -13.44 -0.47 6.98
CA LEU A 310 -13.76 0.95 7.05
C LEU A 310 -14.42 1.47 5.78
N ILE A 311 -14.02 0.99 4.59
CA ILE A 311 -14.71 1.31 3.33
C ILE A 311 -16.16 0.83 3.41
N ALA A 312 -16.40 -0.41 3.84
CA ALA A 312 -17.75 -0.91 4.01
C ALA A 312 -18.56 -0.05 4.99
N ALA A 313 -17.95 0.42 6.07
CA ALA A 313 -18.63 1.27 7.07
C ALA A 313 -18.93 2.68 6.55
N GLN A 314 -18.05 3.26 5.70
CA GLN A 314 -18.26 4.60 5.14
C GLN A 314 -19.27 4.62 3.99
N GLU A 315 -19.26 3.60 3.15
CA GLU A 315 -20.05 3.53 1.91
C GLU A 315 -21.42 2.85 2.10
N TYR A 316 -21.64 2.21 3.26
CA TYR A 316 -22.93 1.57 3.54
C TYR A 316 -24.00 2.60 3.84
N ASP A 317 -25.05 2.62 3.00
CA ASP A 317 -26.28 3.38 3.25
C ASP A 317 -27.40 2.43 3.66
N PRO A 318 -27.94 2.57 4.90
CA PRO A 318 -29.05 1.73 5.35
C PRO A 318 -30.34 1.94 4.54
N GLU A 319 -30.49 3.08 3.83
CA GLU A 319 -31.68 3.38 3.03
C GLU A 319 -31.66 2.67 1.67
N GLU A 320 -30.46 2.38 1.11
CA GLU A 320 -30.31 1.63 -0.14
C GLU A 320 -30.37 0.10 0.05
N GLY A 321 -30.07 -0.41 1.24
CA GLY A 321 -30.04 -1.86 1.55
C GLY A 321 -31.39 -2.51 1.81
N GLY A 322 -32.51 -1.79 1.70
CA GLY A 322 -33.86 -2.23 2.07
C GLY A 322 -34.82 -2.53 0.91
N SER A 323 -34.35 -2.72 -0.32
CA SER A 323 -35.23 -3.00 -1.49
C SER A 323 -35.03 -4.41 -2.07
#